data_bc8fbf2992085764429a1ee0aa8aac6a
#
_entry.id   bc8fbf2992085764429a1ee0aa8aac6a
#
_cell.length_a   1.000
_cell.length_b   1.000
_cell.length_c   1.000
_cell.angle_alpha   90.00
_cell.angle_beta   90.00
_cell.angle_gamma   90.00
#
_symmetry.space_group_name_H-M   'P 1'
#
loop_
_entity.id
_entity.type
_entity.pdbx_description
1 polymer ?
#
loop_
_entity_poly.entity_id
_entity_poly.type
_entity_poly.pdbx_seq_one_letter_code
_entity_poly.pdbx_strand_id
1 'polypeptide(L)'
;MQLRTARLMASAEALHAVCLVAALLRLAAERDPHPALYETAVRIAGGIDRPEILAPLIVRFETEILSQMGFGLDLAACAATGATKDLVYVSPKSGRAVSKAAGEAYKARLLPLPAFLRNGNMEDDPPPADILDGFKLTGFFLARDLFGPRGQTLPEARGAYLVELAKRFGSTA
;
A
#
# COMPACT_ATOMS: atom_id res chain seq x y z
N MET A 1 19.97 12.11 15.90
CA MET A 1 18.54 11.87 16.22
C MET A 1 17.68 13.14 16.14
N GLN A 2 18.14 14.26 16.69
CA GLN A 2 17.39 15.54 16.68
C GLN A 2 17.05 16.12 15.29
N LEU A 3 17.94 15.98 14.31
CA LEU A 3 17.71 16.49 12.93
C LEU A 3 16.55 15.78 12.19
N ARG A 4 16.35 14.48 12.43
CA ARG A 4 15.24 13.73 11.82
C ARG A 4 13.88 14.12 12.40
N THR A 5 13.80 14.35 13.69
CA THR A 5 12.57 14.79 14.37
C THR A 5 12.15 16.19 13.89
N ALA A 6 13.10 17.11 13.71
CA ALA A 6 12.83 18.46 13.20
C ALA A 6 12.31 18.43 11.73
N ARG A 7 12.83 17.52 10.90
CA ARG A 7 12.37 17.35 9.51
C ARG A 7 10.99 16.69 9.42
N LEU A 8 10.72 15.72 10.29
CA LEU A 8 9.38 15.12 10.45
C LEU A 8 8.31 16.17 10.76
N MET A 9 8.63 17.12 11.63
CA MET A 9 7.71 18.21 11.99
C MET A 9 7.57 19.28 10.89
N ALA A 10 8.48 19.31 9.93
CA ALA A 10 8.45 20.26 8.80
C ALA A 10 7.60 19.78 7.62
N SER A 11 7.23 18.49 7.56
CA SER A 11 6.42 17.90 6.49
C SER A 11 5.22 17.16 7.07
N ALA A 12 4.02 17.67 6.79
CA ALA A 12 2.77 17.01 7.18
C ALA A 12 2.65 15.61 6.55
N GLU A 13 3.09 15.45 5.30
CA GLU A 13 3.11 14.16 4.60
C GLU A 13 3.98 13.15 5.35
N ALA A 14 5.20 13.52 5.72
CA ALA A 14 6.12 12.66 6.47
C ALA A 14 5.57 12.27 7.86
N LEU A 15 4.97 13.22 8.56
CA LEU A 15 4.36 12.98 9.87
C LEU A 15 3.22 11.97 9.76
N HIS A 16 2.30 12.16 8.82
CA HIS A 16 1.17 11.24 8.62
C HIS A 16 1.62 9.86 8.16
N ALA A 17 2.70 9.77 7.34
CA ALA A 17 3.32 8.51 6.95
C ALA A 17 3.80 7.70 8.17
N VAL A 18 4.54 8.35 9.08
CA VAL A 18 5.04 7.70 10.30
C VAL A 18 3.89 7.28 11.22
N CYS A 19 2.90 8.14 11.40
CA CYS A 19 1.72 7.80 12.21
C CYS A 19 0.95 6.60 11.62
N LEU A 20 0.81 6.54 10.30
CA LEU A 20 0.18 5.43 9.61
C LEU A 20 0.96 4.13 9.83
N VAL A 21 2.27 4.14 9.56
CA VAL A 21 3.13 2.96 9.75
C VAL A 21 3.09 2.48 11.21
N ALA A 22 3.18 3.40 12.17
CA ALA A 22 3.09 3.07 13.59
C ALA A 22 1.72 2.46 13.97
N ALA A 23 0.63 2.95 13.39
CA ALA A 23 -0.71 2.40 13.62
C ALA A 23 -0.84 0.96 13.08
N LEU A 24 -0.29 0.70 11.89
CA LEU A 24 -0.30 -0.62 11.27
C LEU A 24 0.63 -1.60 11.99
N LEU A 25 1.81 -1.17 12.43
CA LEU A 25 2.72 -1.99 13.24
C LEU A 25 2.09 -2.43 14.56
N ARG A 26 1.32 -1.56 15.22
CA ARG A 26 0.61 -1.96 16.45
C ARG A 26 -0.36 -3.11 16.20
N LEU A 27 -0.99 -3.15 15.04
CA LEU A 27 -1.90 -4.24 14.66
C LEU A 27 -1.16 -5.58 14.52
N ALA A 28 0.07 -5.55 13.98
CA ALA A 28 0.91 -6.74 13.81
C ALA A 28 1.62 -7.17 15.11
N ALA A 29 1.92 -6.23 16.02
CA ALA A 29 2.67 -6.49 17.24
C ALA A 29 1.95 -7.38 18.27
N GLU A 30 0.64 -7.58 18.13
CA GLU A 30 -0.17 -8.49 18.98
C GLU A 30 0.08 -9.96 18.69
N ARG A 31 0.93 -10.28 17.71
CA ARG A 31 1.26 -11.64 17.27
C ARG A 31 2.78 -11.84 17.22
N ASP A 32 3.26 -12.80 16.48
CA ASP A 32 4.67 -13.14 16.41
C ASP A 32 5.53 -12.01 15.81
N PRO A 33 6.84 -11.95 16.10
CA PRO A 33 7.73 -10.98 15.51
C PRO A 33 7.82 -11.14 13.98
N HIS A 34 7.67 -10.01 13.26
CA HIS A 34 7.68 -9.96 11.79
C HIS A 34 8.91 -9.17 11.28
N PRO A 35 10.08 -9.81 11.08
CA PRO A 35 11.30 -9.12 10.65
C PRO A 35 11.13 -8.31 9.35
N ALA A 36 10.41 -8.86 8.37
CA ALA A 36 10.17 -8.20 7.08
C ALA A 36 9.41 -6.87 7.22
N LEU A 37 8.41 -6.83 8.10
CA LEU A 37 7.69 -5.59 8.41
C LEU A 37 8.59 -4.54 9.05
N TYR A 38 9.44 -4.99 9.97
CA TYR A 38 10.40 -4.10 10.62
C TYR A 38 11.40 -3.51 9.62
N GLU A 39 11.96 -4.32 8.73
CA GLU A 39 12.88 -3.86 7.69
C GLU A 39 12.22 -2.83 6.77
N THR A 40 10.98 -3.07 6.34
CA THR A 40 10.25 -2.13 5.49
C THR A 40 9.92 -0.84 6.25
N ALA A 41 9.55 -0.91 7.53
CA ALA A 41 9.34 0.27 8.37
C ALA A 41 10.62 1.10 8.54
N VAL A 42 11.78 0.45 8.72
CA VAL A 42 13.08 1.12 8.77
C VAL A 42 13.41 1.82 7.45
N ARG A 43 13.10 1.21 6.31
CA ARG A 43 13.27 1.84 5.00
C ARG A 43 12.37 3.07 4.83
N ILE A 44 11.11 2.98 5.24
CA ILE A 44 10.18 4.12 5.25
C ILE A 44 10.75 5.25 6.11
N ALA A 45 11.21 4.94 7.33
CA ALA A 45 11.83 5.93 8.21
C ALA A 45 13.12 6.54 7.63
N GLY A 46 13.88 5.77 6.86
CA GLY A 46 15.06 6.24 6.13
C GLY A 46 14.72 7.08 4.90
N GLY A 47 13.56 6.88 4.29
CA GLY A 47 13.09 7.57 3.09
C GLY A 47 12.22 8.79 3.35
N ILE A 48 12.07 9.20 4.60
CA ILE A 48 11.14 10.26 5.03
C ILE A 48 11.40 11.62 4.38
N ASP A 49 12.64 11.87 3.98
CA ASP A 49 13.07 13.09 3.28
C ASP A 49 12.89 12.99 1.74
N ARG A 50 12.39 11.86 1.25
CA ARG A 50 12.22 11.56 -0.18
C ARG A 50 10.78 11.17 -0.47
N PRO A 51 9.89 12.12 -0.64
CA PRO A 51 8.46 11.87 -0.84
C PRO A 51 8.16 11.01 -2.08
N GLU A 52 9.02 11.05 -3.09
CA GLU A 52 8.88 10.26 -4.33
C GLU A 52 8.92 8.75 -4.09
N ILE A 53 9.73 8.30 -3.12
CA ILE A 53 9.82 6.86 -2.78
C ILE A 53 8.93 6.47 -1.61
N LEU A 54 8.47 7.43 -0.81
CA LEU A 54 7.74 7.18 0.42
C LEU A 54 6.38 6.53 0.15
N ALA A 55 5.61 7.07 -0.79
CA ALA A 55 4.27 6.59 -1.10
C ALA A 55 4.26 5.14 -1.64
N PRO A 56 5.07 4.76 -2.64
CA PRO A 56 5.13 3.36 -3.07
C PRO A 56 5.63 2.42 -1.97
N LEU A 57 6.54 2.84 -1.09
CA LEU A 57 6.99 2.04 0.05
C LEU A 57 5.86 1.79 1.06
N ILE A 58 5.01 2.78 1.31
CA ILE A 58 3.84 2.61 2.20
C ILE A 58 2.84 1.62 1.59
N VAL A 59 2.55 1.71 0.31
CA VAL A 59 1.66 0.73 -0.36
C VAL A 59 2.21 -0.69 -0.24
N ARG A 60 3.52 -0.87 -0.45
CA ARG A 60 4.19 -2.18 -0.26
C ARG A 60 4.10 -2.65 1.19
N PHE A 61 4.31 -1.74 2.13
CA PHE A 61 4.16 -2.04 3.56
C PHE A 61 2.74 -2.48 3.92
N GLU A 62 1.71 -1.82 3.39
CA GLU A 62 0.31 -2.23 3.56
C GLU A 62 0.06 -3.63 2.97
N THR A 63 0.65 -3.92 1.80
CA THR A 63 0.56 -5.26 1.18
C THR A 63 1.25 -6.33 2.04
N GLU A 64 2.39 -6.00 2.62
CA GLU A 64 3.13 -6.89 3.52
C GLU A 64 2.36 -7.15 4.82
N ILE A 65 1.77 -6.12 5.42
CA ILE A 65 0.87 -6.28 6.60
C ILE A 65 -0.25 -7.27 6.30
N LEU A 66 -0.93 -7.13 5.15
CA LEU A 66 -1.97 -8.07 4.74
C LEU A 66 -1.42 -9.50 4.67
N SER A 67 -0.25 -9.70 4.07
CA SER A 67 0.39 -11.00 3.96
C SER A 67 0.72 -11.60 5.32
N GLN A 68 1.35 -10.85 6.20
CA GLN A 68 1.75 -11.30 7.54
C GLN A 68 0.54 -11.61 8.44
N MET A 69 -0.57 -10.95 8.19
CA MET A 69 -1.83 -11.19 8.92
C MET A 69 -2.67 -12.35 8.32
N GLY A 70 -2.18 -13.01 7.27
CA GLY A 70 -2.85 -14.15 6.64
C GLY A 70 -3.83 -13.79 5.51
N PHE A 71 -3.83 -12.53 5.06
CA PHE A 71 -4.69 -12.02 3.99
C PHE A 71 -3.89 -11.58 2.75
N GLY A 72 -2.75 -12.22 2.51
CA GLY A 72 -1.87 -11.90 1.39
C GLY A 72 -2.58 -11.96 0.04
N LEU A 73 -2.21 -11.04 -0.84
CA LEU A 73 -2.69 -11.01 -2.21
C LEU A 73 -1.87 -11.97 -3.07
N ASP A 74 -2.55 -12.75 -3.91
CA ASP A 74 -1.90 -13.60 -4.92
C ASP A 74 -1.82 -12.86 -6.26
N LEU A 75 -0.70 -12.22 -6.49
CA LEU A 75 -0.45 -11.38 -7.66
C LEU A 75 0.41 -12.07 -8.74
N ALA A 76 0.71 -13.35 -8.58
CA ALA A 76 1.62 -14.08 -9.46
C ALA A 76 0.97 -14.51 -10.78
N ALA A 77 -0.30 -14.91 -10.73
CA ALA A 77 -1.02 -15.44 -11.89
C ALA A 77 -2.49 -15.03 -11.91
N CYS A 78 -3.05 -14.99 -13.11
CA CYS A 78 -4.47 -14.69 -13.31
C CYS A 78 -5.35 -15.80 -12.72
N ALA A 79 -6.28 -15.42 -11.87
CA ALA A 79 -7.23 -16.33 -11.23
C ALA A 79 -8.11 -17.12 -12.23
N ALA A 80 -8.40 -16.53 -13.39
CA ALA A 80 -9.28 -17.13 -14.39
C ALA A 80 -8.54 -18.00 -15.41
N THR A 81 -7.31 -17.61 -15.80
CA THR A 81 -6.60 -18.21 -16.93
C THR A 81 -5.25 -18.82 -16.57
N GLY A 82 -4.72 -18.54 -15.38
CA GLY A 82 -3.36 -18.90 -15.00
C GLY A 82 -2.26 -18.09 -15.70
N ALA A 83 -2.60 -17.13 -16.57
CA ALA A 83 -1.61 -16.28 -17.23
C ALA A 83 -0.80 -15.47 -16.21
N THR A 84 0.51 -15.33 -16.47
CA THR A 84 1.44 -14.59 -15.61
C THR A 84 1.78 -13.20 -16.18
N LYS A 85 1.26 -12.87 -17.35
CA LYS A 85 1.48 -11.59 -18.03
C LYS A 85 0.19 -10.76 -18.05
N ASP A 86 0.34 -9.46 -18.28
CA ASP A 86 -0.77 -8.52 -18.42
C ASP A 86 -1.76 -8.55 -17.23
N LEU A 87 -1.26 -8.79 -16.04
CA LEU A 87 -2.04 -8.73 -14.82
C LEU A 87 -2.24 -7.26 -14.42
N VAL A 88 -3.45 -6.76 -14.56
CA VAL A 88 -3.78 -5.33 -14.37
C VAL A 88 -4.93 -5.12 -13.38
N TYR A 89 -5.54 -6.19 -12.92
CA TYR A 89 -6.64 -6.15 -11.96
C TYR A 89 -6.42 -7.13 -10.81
N VAL A 90 -7.15 -6.90 -9.71
CA VAL A 90 -7.29 -7.83 -8.59
C VAL A 90 -8.77 -8.04 -8.31
N SER A 91 -9.16 -9.29 -8.13
CA SER A 91 -10.52 -9.64 -7.72
C SER A 91 -10.76 -9.24 -6.27
N PRO A 92 -11.73 -8.36 -5.97
CA PRO A 92 -12.04 -7.99 -4.60
C PRO A 92 -12.55 -9.18 -3.78
N LYS A 93 -13.09 -10.21 -4.43
CA LYS A 93 -13.59 -11.41 -3.76
C LYS A 93 -12.47 -12.32 -3.26
N SER A 94 -11.45 -12.56 -4.09
CA SER A 94 -10.41 -13.56 -3.81
C SER A 94 -9.03 -12.99 -3.48
N GLY A 95 -8.77 -11.70 -3.72
CA GLY A 95 -7.44 -11.12 -3.58
C GLY A 95 -6.44 -11.60 -4.64
N ARG A 96 -6.90 -12.24 -5.72
CA ARG A 96 -6.06 -12.79 -6.78
C ARG A 96 -6.02 -11.87 -7.98
N ALA A 97 -4.87 -11.84 -8.64
CA ALA A 97 -4.69 -11.08 -9.87
C ALA A 97 -5.58 -11.58 -11.00
N VAL A 98 -5.95 -10.67 -11.90
CA VAL A 98 -6.73 -10.95 -13.11
C VAL A 98 -6.06 -10.23 -14.28
N SER A 99 -5.87 -10.96 -15.39
CA SER A 99 -5.30 -10.41 -16.62
C SER A 99 -6.24 -9.41 -17.28
N LYS A 100 -5.68 -8.50 -18.08
CA LYS A 100 -6.45 -7.51 -18.84
C LYS A 100 -7.55 -8.17 -19.68
N ALA A 101 -7.19 -9.21 -20.43
CA ALA A 101 -8.14 -9.93 -21.30
C ALA A 101 -9.29 -10.57 -20.51
N ALA A 102 -9.00 -11.25 -19.40
CA ALA A 102 -10.02 -11.90 -18.59
C ALA A 102 -10.88 -10.91 -17.77
N GLY A 103 -10.31 -9.76 -17.39
CA GLY A 103 -10.96 -8.76 -16.55
C GLY A 103 -11.76 -7.70 -17.31
N GLU A 104 -11.57 -7.53 -18.62
CA GLU A 104 -12.13 -6.40 -19.35
C GLU A 104 -13.65 -6.29 -19.24
N ALA A 105 -14.35 -7.43 -19.34
CA ALA A 105 -15.81 -7.47 -19.20
C ALA A 105 -16.31 -7.14 -17.77
N TYR A 106 -15.43 -7.22 -16.77
CA TYR A 106 -15.75 -7.07 -15.34
C TYR A 106 -14.98 -5.94 -14.67
N LYS A 107 -14.25 -5.12 -15.41
CA LYS A 107 -13.35 -4.09 -14.89
C LYS A 107 -13.98 -3.16 -13.86
N ALA A 108 -15.27 -2.84 -14.00
CA ALA A 108 -15.99 -2.02 -13.03
C ALA A 108 -16.15 -2.67 -11.65
N ARG A 109 -15.95 -3.98 -11.56
CA ARG A 109 -16.04 -4.78 -10.32
C ARG A 109 -14.69 -5.24 -9.80
N LEU A 110 -13.63 -4.93 -10.52
CA LEU A 110 -12.25 -5.31 -10.18
C LEU A 110 -11.51 -4.10 -9.62
N LEU A 111 -10.50 -4.38 -8.80
CA LEU A 111 -9.59 -3.37 -8.30
C LEU A 111 -8.40 -3.24 -9.26
N PRO A 112 -7.82 -2.05 -9.42
CA PRO A 112 -6.62 -1.88 -10.23
C PRO A 112 -5.43 -2.57 -9.59
N LEU A 113 -4.53 -3.11 -10.40
CA LEU A 113 -3.26 -3.69 -9.97
C LEU A 113 -2.11 -2.87 -10.55
N PRO A 114 -1.49 -1.98 -9.79
CA PRO A 114 -0.34 -1.21 -10.26
C PRO A 114 0.86 -2.11 -10.54
N ALA A 115 1.62 -1.78 -11.57
CA ALA A 115 2.76 -2.59 -12.01
C ALA A 115 3.85 -2.71 -10.95
N PHE A 116 4.11 -1.65 -10.16
CA PHE A 116 5.15 -1.65 -9.14
C PHE A 116 4.93 -2.64 -7.99
N LEU A 117 3.69 -3.11 -7.76
CA LEU A 117 3.40 -4.17 -6.78
C LEU A 117 3.77 -5.57 -7.27
N ARG A 118 3.94 -5.74 -8.57
CA ARG A 118 4.36 -7.02 -9.18
C ARG A 118 5.87 -7.11 -9.35
N ASN A 119 6.51 -5.97 -9.56
CA ASN A 119 7.95 -5.87 -9.74
C ASN A 119 8.60 -5.78 -8.37
N GLY A 120 9.57 -6.64 -8.09
CA GLY A 120 10.32 -6.63 -6.82
C GLY A 120 11.26 -5.44 -6.65
N ASN A 121 11.30 -4.53 -7.62
CA ASN A 121 12.17 -3.36 -7.57
C ASN A 121 11.63 -2.31 -6.58
N MET A 122 12.39 -2.08 -5.52
CA MET A 122 12.02 -1.13 -4.45
C MET A 122 12.36 0.33 -4.80
N GLU A 123 13.07 0.56 -5.89
CA GLU A 123 13.51 1.89 -6.34
C GLU A 123 12.64 2.44 -7.47
N ASP A 124 11.56 1.73 -7.85
CA ASP A 124 10.62 2.22 -8.84
C ASP A 124 9.99 3.54 -8.37
N ASP A 125 9.99 4.52 -9.25
CA ASP A 125 9.23 5.77 -9.12
C ASP A 125 7.95 5.65 -10.00
N PRO A 126 6.90 5.01 -9.47
CA PRO A 126 5.69 4.80 -10.24
C PRO A 126 4.92 6.11 -10.43
N PRO A 127 4.15 6.23 -11.54
CA PRO A 127 3.35 7.41 -11.79
C PRO A 127 2.31 7.62 -10.67
N PRO A 128 1.91 8.88 -10.40
CA PRO A 128 0.93 9.20 -9.37
C PRO A 128 -0.37 8.38 -9.41
N ALA A 129 -0.87 8.10 -10.61
CA ALA A 129 -2.07 7.28 -10.78
C ALA A 129 -1.89 5.86 -10.24
N ASP A 130 -0.74 5.24 -10.49
CA ASP A 130 -0.43 3.90 -9.99
C ASP A 130 -0.30 3.87 -8.47
N ILE A 131 0.26 4.92 -7.88
CA ILE A 131 0.35 5.06 -6.42
C ILE A 131 -1.05 5.14 -5.80
N LEU A 132 -1.93 5.96 -6.36
CA LEU A 132 -3.32 6.09 -5.87
C LEU A 132 -4.10 4.79 -6.05
N ASP A 133 -3.92 4.10 -7.16
CA ASP A 133 -4.49 2.77 -7.40
C ASP A 133 -3.96 1.73 -6.40
N GLY A 134 -2.69 1.82 -6.03
CA GLY A 134 -2.11 1.00 -4.98
C GLY A 134 -2.79 1.22 -3.63
N PHE A 135 -3.00 2.47 -3.22
CA PHE A 135 -3.73 2.79 -1.99
C PHE A 135 -5.21 2.38 -2.05
N LYS A 136 -5.85 2.48 -3.22
CA LYS A 136 -7.21 1.99 -3.41
C LYS A 136 -7.29 0.48 -3.21
N LEU A 137 -6.34 -0.27 -3.79
CA LEU A 137 -6.24 -1.71 -3.66
C LEU A 137 -6.01 -2.13 -2.21
N THR A 138 -4.96 -1.65 -1.58
CA THR A 138 -4.61 -2.04 -0.21
C THR A 138 -5.66 -1.59 0.80
N GLY A 139 -6.20 -0.38 0.65
CA GLY A 139 -7.25 0.15 1.51
C GLY A 139 -8.53 -0.69 1.52
N PHE A 140 -8.91 -1.24 0.36
CA PHE A 140 -10.04 -2.15 0.28
C PHE A 140 -9.83 -3.40 1.14
N PHE A 141 -8.69 -4.06 1.01
CA PHE A 141 -8.40 -5.30 1.74
C PHE A 141 -8.13 -5.05 3.22
N LEU A 142 -7.42 -3.98 3.58
CA LEU A 142 -7.23 -3.58 4.98
C LEU A 142 -8.58 -3.34 5.66
N ALA A 143 -9.48 -2.60 5.04
CA ALA A 143 -10.81 -2.33 5.60
C ALA A 143 -11.63 -3.60 5.75
N ARG A 144 -11.66 -4.45 4.72
CA ARG A 144 -12.47 -5.67 4.71
C ARG A 144 -11.95 -6.75 5.65
N ASP A 145 -10.63 -6.99 5.66
CA ASP A 145 -10.05 -8.20 6.26
C ASP A 145 -9.41 -7.94 7.63
N LEU A 146 -8.87 -6.74 7.88
CA LEU A 146 -8.19 -6.43 9.13
C LEU A 146 -9.01 -5.56 10.08
N PHE A 147 -9.57 -4.46 9.59
CA PHE A 147 -10.25 -3.49 10.44
C PHE A 147 -11.73 -3.79 10.62
N GLY A 148 -12.45 -4.14 9.55
CA GLY A 148 -13.87 -4.44 9.59
C GLY A 148 -14.25 -5.55 10.57
N PRO A 149 -13.59 -6.74 10.56
CA PRO A 149 -13.86 -7.82 11.52
C PRO A 149 -13.63 -7.44 12.98
N ARG A 150 -12.86 -6.38 13.24
CA ARG A 150 -12.61 -5.83 14.59
C ARG A 150 -13.57 -4.70 14.96
N GLY A 151 -14.53 -4.37 14.10
CA GLY A 151 -15.43 -3.23 14.29
C GLY A 151 -14.70 -1.88 14.22
N GLN A 152 -13.54 -1.82 13.55
CA GLN A 152 -12.69 -0.65 13.46
C GLN A 152 -12.70 -0.09 12.03
N THR A 153 -12.41 1.19 11.91
CA THR A 153 -12.14 1.87 10.64
C THR A 153 -10.64 1.93 10.36
N LEU A 154 -10.28 2.20 9.11
CA LEU A 154 -8.88 2.48 8.75
C LEU A 154 -8.32 3.62 9.62
N PRO A 155 -7.00 3.60 9.94
CA PRO A 155 -6.38 4.65 10.74
C PRO A 155 -6.61 6.05 10.14
N GLU A 156 -6.97 7.03 10.97
CA GLU A 156 -7.14 8.43 10.54
C GLU A 156 -5.88 8.99 9.85
N ALA A 157 -4.71 8.58 10.33
CA ALA A 157 -3.43 8.95 9.72
C ALA A 157 -3.32 8.54 8.24
N ARG A 158 -4.01 7.45 7.83
CA ARG A 158 -4.07 7.04 6.42
C ARG A 158 -4.83 8.05 5.57
N GLY A 159 -5.99 8.46 6.03
CA GLY A 159 -6.78 9.49 5.34
C GLY A 159 -6.02 10.81 5.25
N ALA A 160 -5.41 11.24 6.35
CA ALA A 160 -4.59 12.45 6.40
C ALA A 160 -3.38 12.37 5.43
N TYR A 161 -2.70 11.23 5.38
CA TYR A 161 -1.60 11.01 4.45
C TYR A 161 -2.07 11.12 2.97
N LEU A 162 -3.19 10.50 2.63
CA LEU A 162 -3.74 10.55 1.27
C LEU A 162 -4.14 11.97 0.86
N VAL A 163 -4.61 12.79 1.79
CA VAL A 163 -4.90 14.21 1.54
C VAL A 163 -3.64 14.98 1.16
N GLU A 164 -2.54 14.80 1.91
CA GLU A 164 -1.26 15.45 1.59
C GLU A 164 -0.68 14.94 0.26
N LEU A 165 -0.79 13.64 0.01
CA LEU A 165 -0.38 13.04 -1.25
C LEU A 165 -1.13 13.61 -2.45
N ALA A 166 -2.45 13.79 -2.33
CA ALA A 166 -3.29 14.39 -3.37
C ALA A 166 -2.91 15.86 -3.65
N LYS A 167 -2.58 16.63 -2.62
CA LYS A 167 -2.06 18.00 -2.78
C LYS A 167 -0.76 18.01 -3.57
N ARG A 168 0.19 17.11 -3.24
CA ARG A 168 1.46 16.97 -3.94
C ARG A 168 1.26 16.65 -5.42
N PHE A 169 0.40 15.70 -5.74
CA PHE A 169 0.12 15.31 -7.13
C PHE A 169 -0.64 16.39 -7.91
N GLY A 170 -1.55 17.12 -7.26
CA GLY A 170 -2.28 18.23 -7.87
C GLY A 170 -1.43 19.48 -8.12
N SER A 171 -0.31 19.65 -7.40
CA SER A 171 0.63 20.77 -7.58
C SER A 171 1.65 20.56 -8.71
N THR A 172 1.68 19.34 -9.28
CA THR A 172 2.66 18.94 -10.33
C THR A 172 2.03 18.96 -11.74
N ALA A 173 0.75 19.37 -11.86
CA ALA A 173 0.00 19.44 -13.12
C ALA A 173 0.02 20.86 -13.72
#